data_192a34c5cce5394475edabb106587755
#
_entry.id   192a34c5cce5394475edabb106587755
#
_cell.length_a   1.000
_cell.length_b   1.000
_cell.length_c   1.000
_cell.angle_alpha   90.00
_cell.angle_beta   90.00
_cell.angle_gamma   90.00
#
_symmetry.space_group_name_H-M   'P 1'
#
loop_
_entity.id
_entity.type
_entity.pdbx_description
1 polymer ?
#
loop_
_entity_poly.entity_id
_entity_poly.type
_entity_poly.pdbx_seq_one_letter_code
_entity_poly.pdbx_strand_id
1 'polypeptide(L)' 'MGRNHQKLHNNLEVLRKKSGLTQQELSESAEVSRKSINAIENGIYIPSTVLALKIARTLK' A
#
# COMPACT_ATOMS: atom_id res chain seq x y z
N MET A 1 5.27 2.65 -19.92
CA MET A 1 5.58 3.93 -19.34
C MET A 1 5.67 3.83 -17.85
N GLY A 2 6.80 4.25 -17.32
CA GLY A 2 7.02 4.19 -15.89
C GLY A 2 6.10 5.08 -15.08
N ARG A 3 5.48 6.05 -15.73
CA ARG A 3 4.59 6.98 -15.03
C ARG A 3 3.42 6.32 -14.37
N ASN A 4 2.85 5.30 -15.00
CA ASN A 4 1.69 4.63 -14.44
C ASN A 4 2.04 3.90 -13.17
N HIS A 5 3.23 3.31 -13.14
CA HIS A 5 3.69 2.62 -11.93
C HIS A 5 3.90 3.61 -10.80
N GLN A 6 4.48 4.76 -11.11
CA GLN A 6 4.70 5.79 -10.11
C GLN A 6 3.39 6.28 -9.53
N LYS A 7 2.38 6.45 -10.39
CA LYS A 7 1.08 6.88 -9.92
C LYS A 7 0.46 5.85 -8.99
N LEU A 8 0.61 4.57 -9.30
CA LEU A 8 0.01 3.52 -8.48
C LEU A 8 0.61 3.49 -7.09
N HIS A 9 1.93 3.51 -6.97
CA HIS A 9 2.49 3.44 -5.65
C HIS A 9 2.33 4.75 -4.88
N ASN A 10 2.37 5.89 -5.58
CA ASN A 10 2.09 7.16 -4.94
C ASN A 10 0.68 7.19 -4.39
N ASN A 11 -0.24 6.54 -5.11
CA ASN A 11 -1.62 6.48 -4.69
C ASN A 11 -1.79 5.77 -3.36
N LEU A 12 -1.10 4.66 -3.17
CA LEU A 12 -1.18 3.95 -1.90
C LEU A 12 -0.66 4.81 -0.75
N GLU A 13 0.47 5.45 -0.95
CA GLU A 13 1.03 6.31 0.07
C GLU A 13 0.07 7.46 0.41
N VAL A 14 -0.51 8.08 -0.60
CA VAL A 14 -1.46 9.16 -0.41
C VAL A 14 -2.67 8.69 0.38
N LEU A 15 -3.24 7.56 0.00
CA LEU A 15 -4.41 7.03 0.70
C LEU A 15 -4.09 6.66 2.13
N ARG A 16 -2.91 6.08 2.36
CA ARG A 16 -2.48 5.73 3.70
C ARG A 16 -2.39 6.97 4.58
N LYS A 17 -1.74 8.01 4.06
CA LYS A 17 -1.56 9.25 4.81
C LYS A 17 -2.89 9.94 5.08
N LYS A 18 -3.80 9.90 4.11
CA LYS A 18 -5.13 10.45 4.30
C LYS A 18 -5.87 9.74 5.42
N SER A 19 -5.62 8.45 5.58
CA SER A 19 -6.23 7.67 6.63
C SER A 19 -5.56 7.87 7.99
N GLY A 20 -4.47 8.62 8.02
CA GLY A 20 -3.76 8.89 9.25
C GLY A 20 -2.92 7.74 9.75
N LEU A 21 -2.53 6.82 8.86
CA LEU A 21 -1.80 5.61 9.25
C LEU A 21 -0.34 5.69 8.85
N THR A 22 0.53 5.19 9.72
CA THR A 22 1.91 4.95 9.36
C THR A 22 1.99 3.64 8.58
N GLN A 23 3.14 3.38 7.94
CA GLN A 23 3.33 2.11 7.27
C GLN A 23 3.18 0.94 8.25
N GLN A 24 3.71 1.12 9.47
CA GLN A 24 3.61 0.09 10.49
C GLN A 24 2.15 -0.17 10.86
N GLU A 25 1.39 0.89 11.07
CA GLU A 25 -0.02 0.75 11.44
C GLU A 25 -0.83 0.09 10.33
N LEU A 26 -0.56 0.48 9.09
CA LEU A 26 -1.25 -0.16 7.97
C LEU A 26 -0.89 -1.63 7.87
N SER A 27 0.39 -1.96 8.06
CA SER A 27 0.82 -3.35 7.97
C SER A 27 0.13 -4.21 9.01
N GLU A 28 0.00 -3.69 10.23
CA GLU A 28 -0.65 -4.42 11.31
C GLU A 28 -2.14 -4.59 11.04
N SER A 29 -2.80 -3.53 10.60
CA SER A 29 -4.24 -3.58 10.35
C SER A 29 -4.59 -4.47 9.16
N ALA A 30 -3.77 -4.45 8.13
CA ALA A 30 -3.99 -5.26 6.94
C ALA A 30 -3.41 -6.66 7.06
N GLU A 31 -2.69 -6.93 8.15
CA GLU A 31 -2.07 -8.23 8.39
C GLU A 31 -1.05 -8.59 7.30
N VAL A 32 -0.24 -7.62 6.93
CA VAL A 32 0.84 -7.83 5.97
C VAL A 32 2.12 -7.25 6.56
N SER A 33 3.26 -7.63 6.02
CA SER A 33 4.52 -7.13 6.56
C SER A 33 4.72 -5.68 6.17
N ARG A 34 5.41 -4.94 7.03
CA ARG A 34 5.76 -3.56 6.73
C ARG A 34 6.64 -3.48 5.48
N LYS A 35 7.50 -4.47 5.30
CA LYS A 35 8.34 -4.56 4.10
C LYS A 35 7.49 -4.57 2.84
N SER A 36 6.40 -5.33 2.87
CA SER A 36 5.50 -5.40 1.73
C SER A 36 4.84 -4.06 1.46
N ILE A 37 4.38 -3.38 2.50
CA ILE A 37 3.78 -2.06 2.35
C ILE A 37 4.80 -1.10 1.73
N ASN A 38 6.00 -1.09 2.26
CA ASN A 38 7.04 -0.21 1.76
C ASN A 38 7.37 -0.50 0.30
N ALA A 39 7.48 -1.77 -0.06
CA ALA A 39 7.81 -2.17 -1.43
C ALA A 39 6.70 -1.77 -2.40
N ILE A 40 5.44 -1.92 -1.99
CA ILE A 40 4.32 -1.54 -2.84
C ILE A 40 4.32 -0.03 -3.05
N GLU A 41 4.51 0.74 -1.99
CA GLU A 41 4.51 2.20 -2.10
C GLU A 41 5.64 2.71 -2.97
N ASN A 42 6.74 1.97 -3.03
CA ASN A 42 7.88 2.35 -3.87
C ASN A 42 7.82 1.76 -5.27
N GLY A 43 6.75 1.06 -5.61
CA GLY A 43 6.59 0.51 -6.94
C GLY A 43 7.46 -0.69 -7.24
N ILE A 44 8.04 -1.29 -6.20
CA ILE A 44 8.94 -2.44 -6.37
C ILE A 44 8.17 -3.74 -6.45
N TYR A 45 7.00 -3.76 -5.82
CA TYR A 45 6.23 -4.98 -5.66
C TYR A 45 4.77 -4.71 -5.98
N ILE A 46 4.18 -5.61 -6.77
CA ILE A 46 2.76 -5.54 -7.11
C ILE A 46 2.04 -6.58 -6.27
N PRO A 47 1.09 -6.18 -5.43
CA PRO A 47 0.44 -7.13 -4.54
C PRO A 47 -0.47 -8.09 -5.29
N SER A 48 -0.66 -9.28 -4.73
CA SER A 48 -1.66 -10.21 -5.21
C SER A 48 -3.05 -9.61 -4.99
N THR A 49 -4.05 -10.20 -5.62
CA THR A 49 -5.42 -9.74 -5.45
C THR A 49 -5.84 -9.79 -3.99
N VAL A 50 -5.50 -10.88 -3.30
CA VAL A 50 -5.87 -11.02 -1.89
C VAL A 50 -5.23 -9.93 -1.05
N LEU A 51 -3.94 -9.68 -1.27
CA LEU A 51 -3.22 -8.66 -0.52
C LEU A 51 -3.79 -7.28 -0.83
N ALA A 52 -4.07 -7.00 -2.08
CA ALA A 52 -4.64 -5.72 -2.47
C ALA A 52 -5.99 -5.48 -1.80
N LEU A 53 -6.81 -6.53 -1.70
CA LEU A 53 -8.11 -6.41 -1.03
C LEU A 53 -7.96 -6.16 0.46
N LYS A 54 -6.99 -6.80 1.10
CA LYS A 54 -6.73 -6.55 2.53
C LYS A 54 -6.38 -5.10 2.78
N ILE A 55 -5.50 -4.56 1.94
CA ILE A 55 -5.08 -3.18 2.06
C ILE A 55 -6.26 -2.25 1.80
N ALA A 56 -7.02 -2.52 0.74
CA ALA A 56 -8.16 -1.69 0.38
C ALA A 56 -9.21 -1.64 1.48
N ARG A 57 -9.48 -2.78 2.11
CA ARG A 57 -10.44 -2.85 3.21
C ARG A 57 -9.98 -2.01 4.40
N THR A 58 -8.70 -2.04 4.67
CA THR A 58 -8.15 -1.31 5.79
C THR A 58 -8.24 0.19 5.56
N LEU A 59 -7.98 0.63 4.35
CA LEU A 59 -7.97 2.05 4.03
C LEU A 59 -9.35 2.61 3.74
N LYS A 60 -10.21 1.79 3.16
CA LYS A 60 -11.57 2.18 2.76
C LYS A 60 -11.63 3.48 2.02
#